data_e5f4ed096121e0f3481b0362a3d788bd
#
_entry.id   e5f4ed096121e0f3481b0362a3d788bd
#
_cell.length_a   1.000
_cell.length_b   1.000
_cell.length_c   1.000
_cell.angle_alpha   90.00
_cell.angle_beta   90.00
_cell.angle_gamma   90.00
#
_symmetry.space_group_name_H-M   'P 1'
#
loop_
_entity.id
_entity.type
_entity.pdbx_description
1 polymer ?
#
loop_
_entity_poly.entity_id
_entity_poly.type
_entity_poly.pdbx_seq_one_letter_code
_entity_poly.pdbx_strand_id
1 'polypeptide(L)'
;MKFDGVILYGPPASGKDTVTAELCKLSSAYAYFEKLKAGEGRTTGYRMVTEESLADLRQRGLIVHEVARYGATYAVDSLGLNKLFEQGRIPIVHMGQVAGVEFLRRHNARWLDVLLWCSKDVTEKRARQRGSSDVKERLAVWDATLADLGTLAEPQFTMSIRTDVLGPSTVAVLIHSAMARK
;
A
#
# COMPACT_ATOMS: atom_id res chain seq x y z
N MET A 1 0.85 -19.70 8.92
CA MET A 1 0.96 -18.91 7.67
C MET A 1 2.43 -18.59 7.40
N LYS A 2 2.82 -18.49 6.12
CA LYS A 2 4.21 -18.15 5.73
C LYS A 2 4.53 -16.65 5.94
N PHE A 3 3.51 -15.79 5.87
CA PHE A 3 3.65 -14.34 5.96
C PHE A 3 2.75 -13.78 7.07
N ASP A 4 3.18 -12.66 7.65
CA ASP A 4 2.51 -11.99 8.76
C ASP A 4 1.72 -10.76 8.30
N GLY A 5 2.06 -10.20 7.11
CA GLY A 5 1.39 -9.05 6.50
C GLY A 5 1.47 -9.04 4.98
N VAL A 6 0.71 -8.16 4.35
CA VAL A 6 0.67 -7.96 2.90
C VAL A 6 1.06 -6.52 2.56
N ILE A 7 2.00 -6.35 1.63
CA ILE A 7 2.31 -5.06 1.01
C ILE A 7 1.68 -5.04 -0.38
N LEU A 8 0.79 -4.09 -0.64
CA LEU A 8 0.27 -3.83 -1.99
C LEU A 8 0.97 -2.60 -2.56
N TYR A 9 1.85 -2.81 -3.52
CA TYR A 9 2.54 -1.76 -4.26
C TYR A 9 1.94 -1.59 -5.66
N GLY A 10 1.96 -0.38 -6.19
CA GLY A 10 1.53 -0.10 -7.55
C GLY A 10 1.03 1.32 -7.75
N PRO A 11 0.84 1.74 -9.02
CA PRO A 11 0.43 3.09 -9.35
C PRO A 11 -0.96 3.45 -8.83
N PRO A 12 -1.38 4.71 -8.92
CA PRO A 12 -2.78 5.10 -8.68
C PRO A 12 -3.74 4.27 -9.53
N ALA A 13 -4.93 4.01 -9.01
CA ALA A 13 -5.97 3.21 -9.66
C ALA A 13 -5.57 1.77 -10.07
N SER A 14 -4.43 1.24 -9.58
CA SER A 14 -4.04 -0.17 -9.79
C SER A 14 -4.91 -1.18 -9.04
N GLY A 15 -5.91 -0.73 -8.27
CA GLY A 15 -6.88 -1.62 -7.61
C GLY A 15 -6.54 -1.97 -6.16
N LYS A 16 -5.55 -1.36 -5.53
CA LYS A 16 -5.16 -1.64 -4.12
C LYS A 16 -6.35 -1.60 -3.16
N ASP A 17 -7.17 -0.54 -3.20
CA ASP A 17 -8.34 -0.41 -2.31
C ASP A 17 -9.36 -1.53 -2.54
N THR A 18 -9.63 -1.86 -3.81
CA THR A 18 -10.62 -2.88 -4.19
C THR A 18 -10.14 -4.28 -3.79
N VAL A 19 -8.86 -4.60 -4.04
CA VAL A 19 -8.25 -5.87 -3.64
C VAL A 19 -8.21 -6.00 -2.11
N THR A 20 -7.91 -4.92 -1.39
CA THR A 20 -7.98 -4.89 0.08
C THR A 20 -9.39 -5.22 0.57
N ALA A 21 -10.42 -4.60 -0.02
CA ALA A 21 -11.80 -4.88 0.35
C ALA A 21 -12.16 -6.36 0.10
N GLU A 22 -11.74 -6.95 -1.03
CA GLU A 22 -11.96 -8.36 -1.32
C GLU A 22 -11.20 -9.28 -0.35
N LEU A 23 -9.96 -8.98 0.02
CA LEU A 23 -9.22 -9.72 1.04
C LEU A 23 -9.93 -9.71 2.39
N CYS A 24 -10.44 -8.55 2.82
CA CYS A 24 -11.20 -8.42 4.06
C CYS A 24 -12.54 -9.19 4.03
N LYS A 25 -13.13 -9.42 2.86
CA LYS A 25 -14.30 -10.31 2.69
C LYS A 25 -13.93 -11.79 2.83
N LEU A 26 -12.75 -12.19 2.34
CA LEU A 26 -12.28 -13.58 2.42
C LEU A 26 -11.95 -13.99 3.85
N SER A 27 -11.43 -13.08 4.66
CA SER A 27 -11.12 -13.38 6.07
C SER A 27 -11.11 -12.12 6.92
N SER A 28 -11.75 -12.19 8.08
CA SER A 28 -11.71 -11.13 9.10
C SER A 28 -10.32 -10.96 9.73
N ALA A 29 -9.37 -11.86 9.47
CA ALA A 29 -7.98 -11.66 9.90
C ALA A 29 -7.30 -10.50 9.18
N TYR A 30 -7.65 -10.20 7.94
CA TYR A 30 -7.08 -9.06 7.23
C TYR A 30 -7.57 -7.73 7.80
N ALA A 31 -6.65 -6.75 7.84
CA ALA A 31 -6.95 -5.38 8.24
C ALA A 31 -6.21 -4.39 7.34
N TYR A 32 -6.94 -3.42 6.77
CA TYR A 32 -6.30 -2.29 6.12
C TYR A 32 -5.50 -1.49 7.15
N PHE A 33 -4.22 -1.26 6.85
CA PHE A 33 -3.38 -0.41 7.67
C PHE A 33 -3.57 1.05 7.27
N GLU A 34 -4.27 1.79 8.10
CA GLU A 34 -4.41 3.24 7.92
C GLU A 34 -3.09 3.93 8.32
N LYS A 35 -2.44 4.55 7.33
CA LYS A 35 -1.23 5.34 7.57
C LYS A 35 -1.54 6.57 8.42
N LEU A 36 -0.55 7.05 9.14
CA LEU A 36 -0.58 8.39 9.71
C LEU A 36 -0.57 9.42 8.59
N LYS A 37 -1.31 10.50 8.77
CA LYS A 37 -1.32 11.64 7.85
C LYS A 37 -1.32 12.94 8.64
N ALA A 38 -0.36 13.81 8.35
CA ALA A 38 -0.35 15.21 8.76
C ALA A 38 -0.54 16.09 7.51
N GLY A 39 -1.40 17.10 7.60
CA GLY A 39 -1.71 18.01 6.51
C GLY A 39 -3.15 17.88 6.00
N GLU A 40 -3.49 18.71 5.01
CA GLU A 40 -4.84 18.89 4.50
C GLU A 40 -5.27 17.78 3.49
N GLY A 41 -6.51 17.91 3.02
CA GLY A 41 -7.11 17.05 2.00
C GLY A 41 -7.80 15.82 2.59
N ARG A 42 -7.90 14.73 1.79
CA ARG A 42 -8.65 13.51 2.18
C ARG A 42 -8.20 12.95 3.54
N THR A 43 -9.15 12.76 4.44
CA THR A 43 -8.92 12.19 5.78
C THR A 43 -9.31 10.71 5.88
N THR A 44 -10.29 10.27 5.07
CA THR A 44 -10.80 8.89 5.09
C THR A 44 -9.70 7.89 4.70
N GLY A 45 -9.50 6.88 5.55
CA GLY A 45 -8.50 5.83 5.36
C GLY A 45 -7.12 6.21 5.89
N TYR A 46 -7.05 7.26 6.73
CA TYR A 46 -5.86 7.71 7.41
C TYR A 46 -6.11 7.96 8.90
N ARG A 47 -5.11 7.76 9.71
CA ARG A 47 -5.06 8.24 11.09
C ARG A 47 -4.48 9.65 11.07
N MET A 48 -5.35 10.66 11.26
CA MET A 48 -4.93 12.05 11.22
C MET A 48 -4.13 12.41 12.47
N VAL A 49 -2.99 13.06 12.27
CA VAL A 49 -2.07 13.52 13.33
C VAL A 49 -1.54 14.91 12.99
N THR A 50 -0.91 15.56 13.95
CA THR A 50 -0.20 16.83 13.73
C THR A 50 1.25 16.58 13.29
N GLU A 51 1.92 17.59 12.72
CA GLU A 51 3.35 17.50 12.40
C GLU A 51 4.20 17.33 13.66
N GLU A 52 3.80 17.92 14.79
CA GLU A 52 4.47 17.74 16.09
C GLU A 52 4.41 16.28 16.53
N SER A 53 3.26 15.62 16.36
CA SER A 53 3.11 14.19 16.66
C SER A 53 4.01 13.32 15.77
N LEU A 54 4.14 13.67 14.48
CA LEU A 54 5.07 12.96 13.59
C LEU A 54 6.52 13.20 14.01
N ALA A 55 6.87 14.42 14.41
CA ALA A 55 8.22 14.75 14.89
C ALA A 55 8.59 13.95 16.16
N ASP A 56 7.67 13.81 17.11
CA ASP A 56 7.88 12.94 18.29
C ASP A 56 8.12 11.48 17.88
N LEU A 57 7.29 10.95 17.00
CA LEU A 57 7.45 9.57 16.52
C LEU A 57 8.78 9.35 15.77
N ARG A 58 9.25 10.34 14.97
CA ARG A 58 10.57 10.28 14.32
C ARG A 58 11.69 10.25 15.36
N GLN A 59 11.64 11.14 16.35
CA GLN A 59 12.64 11.23 17.40
C GLN A 59 12.75 9.93 18.20
N ARG A 60 11.63 9.24 18.39
CA ARG A 60 11.56 7.94 19.07
C ARG A 60 11.89 6.74 18.19
N GLY A 61 12.21 6.95 16.90
CA GLY A 61 12.50 5.87 15.96
C GLY A 61 11.29 4.97 15.61
N LEU A 62 10.07 5.52 15.75
CA LEU A 62 8.82 4.77 15.57
C LEU A 62 8.22 4.90 14.15
N ILE A 63 8.82 5.72 13.29
CA ILE A 63 8.44 5.82 11.87
C ILE A 63 9.21 4.77 11.07
N VAL A 64 8.49 3.87 10.42
CA VAL A 64 9.05 2.85 9.52
C VAL A 64 9.36 3.44 8.16
N HIS A 65 8.44 4.25 7.62
CA HIS A 65 8.60 4.94 6.34
C HIS A 65 7.68 6.14 6.28
N GLU A 66 8.16 7.23 5.70
CA GLU A 66 7.34 8.41 5.46
C GLU A 66 7.59 9.02 4.08
N VAL A 67 6.61 9.74 3.57
CA VAL A 67 6.67 10.45 2.30
C VAL A 67 5.81 11.70 2.34
N ALA A 68 6.36 12.82 1.86
CA ALA A 68 5.60 14.04 1.61
C ALA A 68 5.04 14.03 0.19
N ARG A 69 3.72 14.17 0.04
CA ARG A 69 3.02 14.26 -1.25
C ARG A 69 1.73 15.07 -1.09
N TYR A 70 1.34 15.80 -2.12
CA TYR A 70 0.08 16.55 -2.17
C TYR A 70 -0.11 17.52 -0.98
N GLY A 71 0.97 18.14 -0.51
CA GLY A 71 0.90 19.08 0.63
C GLY A 71 0.68 18.41 1.99
N ALA A 72 0.86 17.10 2.10
CA ALA A 72 0.70 16.34 3.34
C ALA A 72 1.83 15.32 3.52
N THR A 73 2.13 14.95 4.75
CA THR A 73 3.05 13.88 5.13
C THR A 73 2.26 12.61 5.44
N TYR A 74 2.69 11.50 4.85
CA TYR A 74 2.10 10.17 5.07
C TYR A 74 3.15 9.27 5.68
N ALA A 75 2.84 8.61 6.81
CA ALA A 75 3.79 7.74 7.48
C ALA A 75 3.21 6.38 7.85
N VAL A 76 4.07 5.36 7.80
CA VAL A 76 3.85 4.05 8.40
C VAL A 76 4.61 4.03 9.71
N ASP A 77 3.91 3.79 10.80
CA ASP A 77 4.50 3.70 12.14
C ASP A 77 4.48 2.27 12.68
N SER A 78 5.51 1.95 13.46
CA SER A 78 5.65 0.64 14.09
C SER A 78 4.58 0.37 15.17
N LEU A 79 4.10 1.40 15.86
CA LEU A 79 3.08 1.24 16.89
C LEU A 79 1.76 0.73 16.29
N GLY A 80 1.34 1.32 15.15
CA GLY A 80 0.15 0.89 14.46
C GLY A 80 0.26 -0.52 13.89
N LEU A 81 1.44 -0.90 13.37
CA LEU A 81 1.69 -2.26 12.88
C LEU A 81 1.65 -3.26 14.05
N ASN A 82 2.38 -2.99 15.13
CA ASN A 82 2.44 -3.87 16.30
C ASN A 82 1.05 -4.07 16.91
N LYS A 83 0.24 -3.01 17.02
CA LYS A 83 -1.15 -3.12 17.48
C LYS A 83 -1.97 -4.12 16.67
N LEU A 84 -1.82 -4.13 15.34
CA LEU A 84 -2.54 -5.11 14.50
C LEU A 84 -1.99 -6.52 14.70
N PHE A 85 -0.67 -6.70 14.80
CA PHE A 85 -0.07 -8.01 15.07
C PHE A 85 -0.50 -8.56 16.44
N GLU A 86 -0.51 -7.75 17.48
CA GLU A 86 -0.98 -8.12 18.84
C GLU A 86 -2.45 -8.55 18.85
N GLN A 87 -3.27 -7.98 17.96
CA GLN A 87 -4.66 -8.37 17.75
C GLN A 87 -4.81 -9.63 16.89
N GLY A 88 -3.72 -10.27 16.48
CA GLY A 88 -3.75 -11.41 15.56
C GLY A 88 -4.22 -11.08 14.15
N ARG A 89 -4.15 -9.78 13.76
CA ARG A 89 -4.57 -9.30 12.45
C ARG A 89 -3.41 -9.32 11.46
N ILE A 90 -3.76 -9.46 10.19
CA ILE A 90 -2.84 -9.41 9.05
C ILE A 90 -2.94 -8.02 8.43
N PRO A 91 -1.97 -7.11 8.68
CA PRO A 91 -2.01 -5.77 8.08
C PRO A 91 -1.84 -5.83 6.55
N ILE A 92 -2.66 -5.05 5.84
CA ILE A 92 -2.50 -4.78 4.41
C ILE A 92 -2.03 -3.34 4.28
N VAL A 93 -0.78 -3.15 3.87
CA VAL A 93 -0.15 -1.83 3.75
C VAL A 93 -0.05 -1.43 2.29
N HIS A 94 -0.63 -0.29 1.92
CA HIS A 94 -0.49 0.25 0.57
C HIS A 94 0.80 1.06 0.43
N MET A 95 1.62 0.74 -0.57
CA MET A 95 2.84 1.49 -0.89
C MET A 95 2.78 2.08 -2.31
N GLY A 96 3.36 3.26 -2.46
CA GLY A 96 3.46 3.96 -3.74
C GLY A 96 4.92 4.27 -4.12
N GLN A 97 5.89 3.77 -3.35
CA GLN A 97 7.34 3.89 -3.61
C GLN A 97 8.02 2.59 -3.25
N VAL A 98 9.01 2.17 -4.05
CA VAL A 98 9.82 0.97 -3.82
C VAL A 98 10.56 1.07 -2.49
N ALA A 99 11.14 2.23 -2.17
CA ALA A 99 11.81 2.45 -0.90
C ALA A 99 10.94 2.09 0.31
N GLY A 100 9.64 2.43 0.27
CA GLY A 100 8.70 2.07 1.33
C GLY A 100 8.47 0.56 1.45
N VAL A 101 8.48 -0.17 0.34
CA VAL A 101 8.43 -1.65 0.34
C VAL A 101 9.67 -2.23 0.99
N GLU A 102 10.86 -1.71 0.65
CA GLU A 102 12.14 -2.15 1.22
C GLU A 102 12.23 -1.88 2.73
N PHE A 103 11.77 -0.72 3.19
CA PHE A 103 11.71 -0.42 4.63
C PHE A 103 10.80 -1.39 5.38
N LEU A 104 9.61 -1.71 4.83
CA LEU A 104 8.72 -2.69 5.43
C LEU A 104 9.30 -4.11 5.43
N ARG A 105 10.00 -4.52 4.38
CA ARG A 105 10.67 -5.84 4.33
C ARG A 105 11.70 -6.02 5.46
N ARG A 106 12.32 -4.92 5.91
CA ARG A 106 13.29 -4.91 7.02
C ARG A 106 12.61 -4.83 8.39
N HIS A 107 11.34 -4.48 8.44
CA HIS A 107 10.58 -4.47 9.68
C HIS A 107 10.38 -5.91 10.17
N ASN A 108 10.34 -6.13 11.47
CA ASN A 108 10.33 -7.44 12.14
C ASN A 108 9.03 -8.24 11.89
N ALA A 109 8.74 -8.52 10.62
CA ALA A 109 7.61 -9.32 10.13
C ALA A 109 7.93 -9.90 8.76
N ARG A 110 7.29 -11.00 8.39
CA ARG A 110 7.40 -11.62 7.06
C ARG A 110 6.31 -11.06 6.16
N TRP A 111 6.71 -10.32 5.15
CA TRP A 111 5.79 -9.64 4.25
C TRP A 111 5.61 -10.39 2.94
N LEU A 112 4.35 -10.58 2.53
CA LEU A 112 4.01 -10.90 1.14
C LEU A 112 3.87 -9.59 0.37
N ASP A 113 4.86 -9.27 -0.43
CA ASP A 113 4.83 -8.08 -1.28
C ASP A 113 4.29 -8.38 -2.67
N VAL A 114 3.31 -7.60 -3.08
CA VAL A 114 2.55 -7.80 -4.32
C VAL A 114 2.57 -6.51 -5.15
N LEU A 115 3.13 -6.60 -6.34
CA LEU A 115 2.99 -5.56 -7.36
C LEU A 115 1.63 -5.72 -8.05
N LEU A 116 0.75 -4.74 -7.87
CA LEU A 116 -0.50 -4.61 -8.63
C LEU A 116 -0.30 -3.61 -9.77
N TRP A 117 -0.30 -4.09 -11.00
CA TRP A 117 -0.02 -3.28 -12.18
C TRP A 117 -1.23 -3.18 -13.11
N CYS A 118 -1.39 -2.02 -13.72
CA CYS A 118 -2.27 -1.81 -14.88
C CYS A 118 -1.65 -0.79 -15.82
N SER A 119 -2.06 -0.78 -17.08
CA SER A 119 -1.57 0.18 -18.06
C SER A 119 -1.96 1.62 -17.70
N LYS A 120 -1.24 2.59 -18.26
CA LYS A 120 -1.51 4.01 -18.08
C LYS A 120 -2.93 4.39 -18.52
N ASP A 121 -3.38 3.84 -19.66
CA ASP A 121 -4.72 4.07 -20.19
C ASP A 121 -5.81 3.54 -19.25
N VAL A 122 -5.59 2.36 -18.65
CA VAL A 122 -6.51 1.80 -17.66
C VAL A 122 -6.53 2.66 -16.39
N THR A 123 -5.38 3.19 -15.97
CA THR A 123 -5.29 4.13 -14.85
C THR A 123 -6.12 5.40 -15.14
N GLU A 124 -5.96 5.98 -16.33
CA GLU A 124 -6.73 7.15 -16.74
C GLU A 124 -8.23 6.87 -16.77
N LYS A 125 -8.65 5.79 -17.45
CA LYS A 125 -10.05 5.38 -17.54
C LYS A 125 -10.67 5.20 -16.16
N ARG A 126 -10.00 4.49 -15.25
CA ARG A 126 -10.48 4.26 -13.88
C ARG A 126 -10.55 5.55 -13.07
N ALA A 127 -9.57 6.46 -13.22
CA ALA A 127 -9.58 7.74 -12.54
C ALA A 127 -10.76 8.61 -13.00
N ARG A 128 -11.01 8.71 -14.31
CA ARG A 128 -12.16 9.43 -14.88
C ARG A 128 -13.50 8.84 -14.43
N GLN A 129 -13.64 7.52 -14.44
CA GLN A 129 -14.87 6.83 -13.99
C GLN A 129 -15.19 7.08 -12.51
N ARG A 130 -14.18 7.36 -11.68
CA ARG A 130 -14.36 7.72 -10.26
C ARG A 130 -14.64 9.22 -10.04
N GLY A 131 -14.72 10.02 -11.10
CA GLY A 131 -14.88 11.46 -11.00
C GLY A 131 -13.67 12.19 -10.42
N SER A 132 -12.45 11.61 -10.54
CA SER A 132 -11.25 12.24 -10.02
C SER A 132 -10.95 13.55 -10.76
N SER A 133 -10.79 14.66 -10.03
CA SER A 133 -10.36 15.95 -10.58
C SER A 133 -8.85 16.00 -10.87
N ASP A 134 -8.06 15.11 -10.24
CA ASP A 134 -6.60 15.04 -10.24
C ASP A 134 -6.04 13.98 -11.22
N VAL A 135 -6.69 13.80 -12.40
CA VAL A 135 -6.29 12.75 -13.37
C VAL A 135 -4.87 12.94 -13.86
N LYS A 136 -4.46 14.18 -14.18
CA LYS A 136 -3.11 14.49 -14.68
C LYS A 136 -2.04 14.12 -13.64
N GLU A 137 -2.27 14.49 -12.40
CA GLU A 137 -1.37 14.20 -11.29
C GLU A 137 -1.24 12.68 -11.07
N ARG A 138 -2.34 11.93 -11.21
CA ARG A 138 -2.32 10.46 -11.13
C ARG A 138 -1.52 9.82 -12.24
N LEU A 139 -1.60 10.35 -13.46
CA LEU A 139 -0.80 9.87 -14.58
C LEU A 139 0.68 10.19 -14.40
N ALA A 140 1.03 11.36 -13.87
CA ALA A 140 2.40 11.69 -13.50
C ALA A 140 2.94 10.75 -12.41
N VAL A 141 2.11 10.40 -11.41
CA VAL A 141 2.49 9.39 -10.41
C VAL A 141 2.62 7.98 -11.02
N TRP A 142 1.84 7.65 -12.05
CA TRP A 142 2.01 6.39 -12.80
C TRP A 142 3.38 6.35 -13.49
N ASP A 143 3.78 7.42 -14.18
CA ASP A 143 5.09 7.54 -14.82
C ASP A 143 6.24 7.45 -13.78
N ALA A 144 6.08 8.14 -12.64
CA ALA A 144 7.03 8.05 -11.54
C ALA A 144 7.12 6.63 -10.95
N THR A 145 6.00 5.90 -10.86
CA THR A 145 5.99 4.52 -10.38
C THR A 145 6.70 3.58 -11.37
N LEU A 146 6.53 3.80 -12.67
CA LEU A 146 7.27 3.05 -13.70
C LEU A 146 8.78 3.31 -13.62
N ALA A 147 9.17 4.57 -13.46
CA ALA A 147 10.58 4.95 -13.28
C ALA A 147 11.17 4.35 -11.99
N ASP A 148 10.43 4.39 -10.88
CA ASP A 148 10.82 3.80 -9.59
C ASP A 148 11.08 2.29 -9.72
N LEU A 149 10.23 1.56 -10.44
CA LEU A 149 10.45 0.15 -10.77
C LEU A 149 11.71 -0.07 -11.62
N GLY A 150 12.01 0.84 -12.55
CA GLY A 150 13.19 0.78 -13.41
C GLY A 150 14.51 1.02 -12.67
N THR A 151 14.49 1.53 -11.44
CA THR A 151 15.70 1.70 -10.60
C THR A 151 16.14 0.39 -9.95
N LEU A 152 15.29 -0.62 -9.90
CA LEU A 152 15.61 -1.92 -9.37
C LEU A 152 16.42 -2.72 -10.39
N ALA A 153 17.57 -3.27 -9.99
CA ALA A 153 18.35 -4.19 -10.84
C ALA A 153 17.52 -5.40 -11.28
N GLU A 154 16.64 -5.89 -10.40
CA GLU A 154 15.51 -6.77 -10.69
C GLU A 154 14.35 -6.43 -9.76
N PRO A 155 13.14 -6.13 -10.28
CA PRO A 155 11.97 -5.89 -9.44
C PRO A 155 11.50 -7.20 -8.81
N GLN A 156 12.06 -7.54 -7.67
CA GLN A 156 11.71 -8.77 -6.96
C GLN A 156 10.51 -8.53 -6.04
N PHE A 157 9.32 -8.59 -6.61
CA PHE A 157 8.11 -8.77 -5.82
C PHE A 157 7.79 -10.27 -5.71
N THR A 158 7.33 -10.70 -4.55
CA THR A 158 6.89 -12.08 -4.35
C THR A 158 5.78 -12.47 -5.33
N MET A 159 4.95 -11.49 -5.70
CA MET A 159 3.93 -11.64 -6.74
C MET A 159 3.83 -10.36 -7.58
N SER A 160 3.64 -10.53 -8.90
CA SER A 160 3.31 -9.44 -9.82
C SER A 160 2.02 -9.77 -10.55
N ILE A 161 1.00 -8.93 -10.44
CA ILE A 161 -0.35 -9.22 -10.93
C ILE A 161 -0.87 -8.07 -11.79
N ARG A 162 -1.35 -8.40 -12.99
CA ARG A 162 -2.03 -7.49 -13.93
C ARG A 162 -3.50 -7.36 -13.54
N THR A 163 -3.85 -6.22 -12.94
CA THR A 163 -5.25 -5.94 -12.51
C THR A 163 -6.14 -5.40 -13.63
N ASP A 164 -5.60 -5.16 -14.78
CA ASP A 164 -6.33 -4.92 -16.03
C ASP A 164 -6.71 -6.22 -16.75
N VAL A 165 -6.15 -7.36 -16.34
CA VAL A 165 -6.45 -8.70 -16.85
C VAL A 165 -7.26 -9.51 -15.84
N LEU A 166 -6.90 -9.45 -14.56
CA LEU A 166 -7.55 -10.22 -13.49
C LEU A 166 -8.49 -9.33 -12.66
N GLY A 167 -9.68 -9.84 -12.40
CA GLY A 167 -10.65 -9.18 -11.51
C GLY A 167 -10.20 -9.17 -10.05
N PRO A 168 -10.69 -8.22 -9.23
CA PRO A 168 -10.21 -8.02 -7.87
C PRO A 168 -10.44 -9.23 -6.95
N SER A 169 -11.55 -9.95 -7.10
CA SER A 169 -11.82 -11.15 -6.31
C SER A 169 -10.83 -12.28 -6.63
N THR A 170 -10.48 -12.48 -7.92
CA THR A 170 -9.44 -13.44 -8.33
C THR A 170 -8.09 -13.08 -7.74
N VAL A 171 -7.73 -11.79 -7.81
CA VAL A 171 -6.47 -11.28 -7.23
C VAL A 171 -6.43 -11.54 -5.72
N ALA A 172 -7.51 -11.26 -5.01
CA ALA A 172 -7.61 -11.51 -3.57
C ALA A 172 -7.45 -13.00 -3.23
N VAL A 173 -8.07 -13.90 -4.00
CA VAL A 173 -7.92 -15.36 -3.81
C VAL A 173 -6.48 -15.80 -4.04
N LEU A 174 -5.79 -15.29 -5.05
CA LEU A 174 -4.38 -15.60 -5.31
C LEU A 174 -3.48 -15.16 -4.14
N ILE A 175 -3.67 -13.94 -3.64
CA ILE A 175 -2.94 -13.40 -2.49
C ILE A 175 -3.22 -14.24 -1.24
N HIS A 176 -4.50 -14.53 -0.95
CA HIS A 176 -4.90 -15.34 0.20
C HIS A 176 -4.28 -16.74 0.16
N SER A 177 -4.27 -17.38 -1.02
CA SER A 177 -3.64 -18.69 -1.22
C SER A 177 -2.14 -18.66 -1.00
N ALA A 178 -1.45 -17.57 -1.40
CA ALA A 178 -0.02 -17.40 -1.17
C ALA A 178 0.31 -17.20 0.33
N MET A 179 -0.57 -16.52 1.08
CA MET A 179 -0.44 -16.37 2.54
C MET A 179 -0.52 -17.70 3.29
N ALA A 180 -1.33 -18.62 2.79
CA ALA A 180 -1.59 -19.93 3.44
C ALA A 180 -0.53 -21.01 3.15
N ARG A 181 0.26 -20.88 2.09
CA ARG A 181 1.28 -21.89 1.70
C ARG A 181 2.35 -22.03 2.80
N LYS A 182 2.53 -23.27 3.27
CA LYS A 182 3.61 -23.68 4.15
C LYS A 182 4.96 -23.67 3.43
#